data_90d98b8a7020cac7fc5e65a820309118
#
_entry.id   90d98b8a7020cac7fc5e65a820309118
#
_cell.length_a   1.000
_cell.length_b   1.000
_cell.length_c   1.000
_cell.angle_alpha   90.00
_cell.angle_beta   90.00
_cell.angle_gamma   90.00
#
_symmetry.space_group_name_H-M   'P 1'
#
loop_
_entity.id
_entity.type
_entity.pdbx_description
1 polymer ?
#
loop_
_entity_poly.entity_id
_entity_poly.type
_entity_poly.pdbx_seq_one_letter_code
_entity_poly.pdbx_strand_id
1 'polypeptide(L)'
;MSLNFLLYFERTEWRAIEIMECKVIPFHTVEERSKTDADKAEALLSQAMEGFHKKLVVLDDDPTGVQTVHDVSVYTDWEEESIRKGFEEKESMFFILTNSRSFSVEETTKVHQDIAAHVAKVAGELGQDFMIISRGDSTLRGHYPLETQLLAEGLADGNTAGPEKTAADNGVSAGSTAVDGEIICPFFPEGGRYTMDNIHYVKEQDNLVPAGMTEFARDKTFGYKSSDLTEYVEEKTEGKYHKEDCITISLDELNALDVQGIKEKLMSAQNMAKIIVNAVSYADLKVFCAALVLAMKEGKHYMARTAAAFTKVMGRISDQPLLGREQLEGDTKNGGMQEVMPTT
;
A
#
# COMPACT_ATOMS: atom_id res chain seq x y z
N MET A 1 -47.97 -35.80 -42.33
CA MET A 1 -46.51 -35.96 -42.38
C MET A 1 -45.90 -35.03 -41.29
N SER A 2 -45.58 -35.63 -40.18
CA SER A 2 -45.08 -34.91 -38.97
C SER A 2 -43.59 -35.17 -38.86
N LEU A 3 -42.79 -34.11 -38.91
CA LEU A 3 -41.35 -34.19 -38.71
C LEU A 3 -41.07 -33.77 -37.26
N ASN A 4 -40.76 -34.75 -36.43
CA ASN A 4 -40.22 -34.54 -35.09
C ASN A 4 -38.73 -34.16 -35.22
N PHE A 5 -38.39 -32.93 -34.83
CA PHE A 5 -37.01 -32.54 -34.57
C PHE A 5 -36.75 -32.69 -33.07
N LEU A 6 -36.02 -33.74 -32.70
CA LEU A 6 -35.47 -33.88 -31.38
C LEU A 6 -34.27 -32.93 -31.28
N LEU A 7 -34.40 -31.86 -30.50
CA LEU A 7 -33.28 -31.06 -30.04
C LEU A 7 -32.77 -31.65 -28.74
N TYR A 8 -31.59 -32.24 -28.83
CA TYR A 8 -30.75 -32.59 -27.67
C TYR A 8 -30.25 -31.27 -27.07
N PHE A 9 -30.83 -30.84 -25.97
CA PHE A 9 -30.22 -29.81 -25.12
C PHE A 9 -29.33 -30.50 -24.10
N GLU A 10 -28.04 -30.47 -24.34
CA GLU A 10 -27.05 -30.70 -23.27
C GLU A 10 -27.28 -29.66 -22.17
N ARG A 11 -27.58 -30.15 -20.97
CA ARG A 11 -27.57 -29.36 -19.75
C ARG A 11 -26.13 -28.99 -19.45
N THR A 12 -25.64 -27.89 -19.99
CA THR A 12 -24.53 -27.17 -19.42
C THR A 12 -25.01 -26.55 -18.11
N GLU A 13 -24.47 -27.03 -17.00
CA GLU A 13 -24.62 -26.42 -15.70
C GLU A 13 -24.10 -24.97 -15.80
N TRP A 14 -24.98 -24.02 -15.93
CA TRP A 14 -24.69 -22.64 -15.64
C TRP A 14 -24.47 -22.58 -14.13
N ARG A 15 -23.22 -22.61 -13.68
CA ARG A 15 -22.89 -22.04 -12.39
C ARG A 15 -23.28 -20.57 -12.50
N ALA A 16 -24.33 -20.21 -11.80
CA ALA A 16 -24.64 -18.82 -11.55
C ALA A 16 -23.39 -18.24 -10.86
N ILE A 17 -22.62 -17.44 -11.59
CA ILE A 17 -21.68 -16.53 -10.98
C ILE A 17 -22.61 -15.59 -10.23
N GLU A 18 -22.73 -15.79 -8.91
CA GLU A 18 -23.32 -14.80 -8.03
C GLU A 18 -22.46 -13.54 -8.21
N ILE A 19 -22.94 -12.60 -9.00
CA ILE A 19 -22.43 -11.24 -9.00
C ILE A 19 -22.70 -10.77 -7.57
N MET A 20 -21.65 -10.71 -6.75
CA MET A 20 -21.79 -10.17 -5.40
C MET A 20 -22.22 -8.71 -5.53
N GLU A 21 -23.50 -8.47 -5.32
CA GLU A 21 -24.04 -7.12 -5.27
C GLU A 21 -23.32 -6.36 -4.14
N CYS A 22 -22.68 -5.26 -4.50
CA CYS A 22 -22.06 -4.34 -3.57
C CYS A 22 -23.15 -3.77 -2.65
N LYS A 23 -23.27 -4.28 -1.44
CA LYS A 23 -24.34 -3.94 -0.49
C LYS A 23 -23.81 -3.63 0.90
N VAL A 24 -24.60 -2.88 1.65
CA VAL A 24 -24.37 -2.65 3.08
C VAL A 24 -24.54 -3.97 3.83
N ILE A 25 -23.54 -4.31 4.68
CA ILE A 25 -23.55 -5.53 5.48
C ILE A 25 -23.32 -5.19 6.96
N PRO A 26 -23.73 -6.05 7.90
CA PRO A 26 -23.49 -5.82 9.31
C PRO A 26 -21.98 -5.84 9.66
N PHE A 27 -21.55 -5.02 10.62
CA PHE A 27 -20.15 -4.94 11.03
C PHE A 27 -19.61 -6.27 11.62
N HIS A 28 -20.45 -7.08 12.27
CA HIS A 28 -20.00 -8.37 12.81
C HIS A 28 -19.46 -9.34 11.73
N THR A 29 -19.76 -9.09 10.46
CA THR A 29 -19.16 -9.84 9.33
C THR A 29 -17.62 -9.78 9.34
N VAL A 30 -17.02 -8.69 9.85
CA VAL A 30 -15.56 -8.59 10.02
C VAL A 30 -15.06 -9.67 10.96
N GLU A 31 -15.72 -9.88 12.10
CA GLU A 31 -15.34 -10.89 13.08
C GLU A 31 -15.53 -12.31 12.52
N GLU A 32 -16.60 -12.54 11.76
CA GLU A 32 -16.86 -13.83 11.10
C GLU A 32 -15.81 -14.18 10.04
N ARG A 33 -15.28 -13.18 9.37
CA ARG A 33 -14.26 -13.33 8.30
C ARG A 33 -12.83 -13.30 8.83
N SER A 34 -12.59 -12.77 10.03
CA SER A 34 -11.28 -12.68 10.69
C SER A 34 -10.93 -14.02 11.34
N LYS A 35 -10.37 -14.94 10.57
CA LYS A 35 -10.01 -16.30 11.02
C LYS A 35 -8.50 -16.56 11.02
N THR A 36 -7.70 -15.59 10.62
CA THR A 36 -6.25 -15.72 10.58
C THR A 36 -5.68 -15.81 11.99
N ASP A 37 -4.89 -16.85 12.24
CA ASP A 37 -4.21 -17.09 13.52
C ASP A 37 -3.14 -16.01 13.73
N ALA A 38 -3.36 -15.13 14.70
CA ALA A 38 -2.52 -13.95 14.93
C ALA A 38 -1.09 -14.31 15.37
N ASP A 39 -0.91 -15.35 16.18
CA ASP A 39 0.41 -15.76 16.67
C ASP A 39 1.22 -16.41 15.55
N LYS A 40 0.59 -17.23 14.72
CA LYS A 40 1.24 -17.82 13.54
C LYS A 40 1.56 -16.78 12.50
N ALA A 41 0.66 -15.82 12.24
CA ALA A 41 0.90 -14.72 11.32
C ALA A 41 2.11 -13.87 11.77
N GLU A 42 2.23 -13.58 13.06
CA GLU A 42 3.38 -12.88 13.65
C GLU A 42 4.68 -13.67 13.48
N ALA A 43 4.65 -14.98 13.73
CA ALA A 43 5.82 -15.84 13.57
C ALA A 43 6.28 -15.89 12.09
N LEU A 44 5.35 -16.03 11.14
CA LEU A 44 5.63 -16.01 9.71
C LEU A 44 6.25 -14.70 9.26
N LEU A 45 5.70 -13.57 9.69
CA LEU A 45 6.26 -12.26 9.37
C LEU A 45 7.64 -12.08 9.98
N SER A 46 7.83 -12.45 11.25
CA SER A 46 9.12 -12.36 11.92
C SER A 46 10.20 -13.16 11.20
N GLN A 47 9.88 -14.40 10.80
CA GLN A 47 10.79 -15.24 10.01
C GLN A 47 11.09 -14.63 8.64
N ALA A 48 10.08 -14.11 7.94
CA ALA A 48 10.28 -13.48 6.64
C ALA A 48 11.16 -12.23 6.73
N MET A 49 11.04 -11.46 7.81
CA MET A 49 11.81 -10.23 8.03
C MET A 49 13.28 -10.46 8.41
N GLU A 50 13.69 -11.67 8.79
CA GLU A 50 15.10 -11.97 9.05
C GLU A 50 15.99 -11.60 7.86
N GLY A 51 16.94 -10.68 8.03
CA GLY A 51 17.82 -10.22 6.95
C GLY A 51 17.15 -9.33 5.88
N PHE A 52 15.96 -8.82 6.14
CA PHE A 52 15.34 -7.79 5.30
C PHE A 52 15.81 -6.40 5.75
N HIS A 53 16.47 -5.67 4.84
CA HIS A 53 17.13 -4.40 5.15
C HIS A 53 16.72 -3.23 4.24
N LYS A 54 15.64 -3.40 3.45
CA LYS A 54 15.15 -2.29 2.63
C LYS A 54 14.58 -1.18 3.51
N LYS A 55 14.98 0.07 3.24
CA LYS A 55 14.39 1.24 3.87
C LYS A 55 12.98 1.48 3.29
N LEU A 56 12.02 1.77 4.14
CA LEU A 56 10.69 2.17 3.72
C LEU A 56 10.62 3.70 3.63
N VAL A 57 10.44 4.21 2.42
CA VAL A 57 10.23 5.64 2.15
C VAL A 57 8.74 5.87 2.02
N VAL A 58 8.13 6.51 3.01
CA VAL A 58 6.67 6.69 3.08
C VAL A 58 6.32 8.12 2.68
N LEU A 59 5.60 8.29 1.58
CA LEU A 59 5.05 9.56 1.16
C LEU A 59 3.64 9.70 1.75
N ASP A 60 3.38 10.79 2.46
CA ASP A 60 2.12 11.04 3.14
C ASP A 60 1.37 12.20 2.47
N ASP A 61 0.17 11.92 1.97
CA ASP A 61 -0.62 12.88 1.22
C ASP A 61 -1.36 13.90 2.09
N ASP A 62 -1.39 13.68 3.43
CA ASP A 62 -1.91 14.64 4.41
C ASP A 62 -1.22 14.52 5.78
N PRO A 63 -1.32 15.54 6.66
CA PRO A 63 -0.59 15.58 7.94
C PRO A 63 -0.99 14.51 8.96
N THR A 64 -1.94 13.63 8.65
CA THR A 64 -2.44 12.62 9.60
C THR A 64 -1.86 11.23 9.40
N GLY A 65 -0.84 11.08 8.53
CA GLY A 65 -0.32 9.78 8.09
C GLY A 65 0.36 8.92 9.12
N VAL A 66 0.85 9.50 10.19
CA VAL A 66 1.58 8.81 11.25
C VAL A 66 0.69 8.25 12.38
N GLN A 67 -0.61 8.14 12.16
CA GLN A 67 -1.59 7.77 13.19
C GLN A 67 -1.36 6.40 13.84
N THR A 68 -0.73 5.47 13.14
CA THR A 68 -0.52 4.08 13.60
C THR A 68 0.93 3.75 13.88
N VAL A 69 1.83 4.72 13.77
CA VAL A 69 3.28 4.54 13.96
C VAL A 69 3.81 5.50 15.00
N HIS A 70 4.97 5.19 15.57
CA HIS A 70 5.68 6.04 16.53
C HIS A 70 7.19 5.92 16.32
N ASP A 71 7.95 6.84 16.89
CA ASP A 71 9.41 6.88 16.81
C ASP A 71 9.92 6.87 15.35
N VAL A 72 9.23 7.61 14.48
CA VAL A 72 9.59 7.78 13.07
C VAL A 72 9.79 9.26 12.76
N SER A 73 10.77 9.56 11.91
CA SER A 73 10.98 10.92 11.43
C SER A 73 9.99 11.28 10.33
N VAL A 74 9.52 12.53 10.37
CA VAL A 74 8.66 13.11 9.34
C VAL A 74 9.35 14.34 8.78
N TYR A 75 9.77 14.26 7.52
CA TYR A 75 10.36 15.37 6.79
C TYR A 75 9.25 16.16 6.09
N THR A 76 9.30 17.48 6.19
CA THR A 76 8.31 18.39 5.58
C THR A 76 8.81 19.00 4.28
N ASP A 77 9.96 18.56 3.83
CA ASP A 77 10.56 18.85 2.53
C ASP A 77 11.11 17.54 1.94
N TRP A 78 11.50 17.57 0.67
CA TRP A 78 12.04 16.43 -0.07
C TRP A 78 13.37 16.75 -0.74
N GLU A 79 14.12 17.67 -0.15
CA GLU A 79 15.46 17.97 -0.59
C GLU A 79 16.39 16.77 -0.37
N GLU A 80 17.43 16.64 -1.20
CA GLU A 80 18.37 15.53 -1.12
C GLU A 80 18.98 15.36 0.28
N GLU A 81 19.21 16.46 0.99
CA GLU A 81 19.77 16.43 2.36
C GLU A 81 18.80 15.79 3.36
N SER A 82 17.51 16.13 3.27
CA SER A 82 16.47 15.56 4.14
C SER A 82 16.27 14.08 3.85
N ILE A 83 16.22 13.70 2.58
CA ILE A 83 16.11 12.30 2.15
C ILE A 83 17.33 11.50 2.61
N ARG A 84 18.54 12.06 2.50
CA ARG A 84 19.78 11.42 2.98
C ARG A 84 19.74 11.16 4.48
N LYS A 85 19.32 12.14 5.27
CA LYS A 85 19.13 11.96 6.72
C LYS A 85 18.16 10.80 7.00
N GLY A 86 17.02 10.73 6.30
CA GLY A 86 16.05 9.64 6.44
C GLY A 86 16.65 8.27 6.11
N PHE A 87 17.48 8.17 5.07
CA PHE A 87 18.17 6.92 4.75
C PHE A 87 19.23 6.53 5.81
N GLU A 88 19.92 7.48 6.40
CA GLU A 88 20.98 7.27 7.38
C GLU A 88 20.47 6.97 8.81
N GLU A 89 19.18 7.19 9.07
CA GLU A 89 18.55 6.82 10.34
C GLU A 89 18.57 5.30 10.57
N LYS A 90 18.49 4.90 11.85
CA LYS A 90 18.51 3.48 12.24
C LYS A 90 17.15 2.81 12.02
N GLU A 91 16.10 3.58 12.07
CA GLU A 91 14.71 3.15 11.92
C GLU A 91 14.48 2.55 10.53
N SER A 92 13.56 1.60 10.44
CA SER A 92 13.25 0.91 9.18
C SER A 92 12.56 1.81 8.16
N MET A 93 12.00 2.96 8.60
CA MET A 93 11.27 3.89 7.75
C MET A 93 11.46 5.35 8.16
N PHE A 94 11.19 6.21 7.19
CA PHE A 94 10.94 7.63 7.43
C PHE A 94 9.80 8.12 6.52
N PHE A 95 9.18 9.22 6.93
CA PHE A 95 8.07 9.84 6.20
C PHE A 95 8.51 11.12 5.51
N ILE A 96 7.92 11.35 4.34
CA ILE A 96 7.96 12.63 3.62
C ILE A 96 6.52 13.13 3.54
N LEU A 97 6.21 14.20 4.25
CA LEU A 97 4.91 14.83 4.21
C LEU A 97 4.81 15.68 2.94
N THR A 98 4.14 15.16 1.94
CA THR A 98 3.90 15.87 0.67
C THR A 98 2.73 16.84 0.75
N ASN A 99 1.70 16.51 1.55
CA ASN A 99 0.42 17.21 1.60
C ASN A 99 -0.28 17.33 0.23
N SER A 100 0.01 16.40 -0.67
CA SER A 100 -0.38 16.43 -2.08
C SER A 100 -1.90 16.41 -2.30
N ARG A 101 -2.68 15.91 -1.33
CA ARG A 101 -4.15 15.95 -1.42
C ARG A 101 -4.71 17.38 -1.52
N SER A 102 -3.96 18.38 -1.08
CA SER A 102 -4.35 19.80 -1.20
C SER A 102 -3.85 20.47 -2.48
N PHE A 103 -3.04 19.79 -3.29
CA PHE A 103 -2.39 20.32 -4.46
C PHE A 103 -3.23 20.20 -5.75
N SER A 104 -2.89 21.01 -6.74
CA SER A 104 -3.32 20.78 -8.11
C SER A 104 -2.61 19.59 -8.74
N VAL A 105 -3.07 19.14 -9.90
CA VAL A 105 -2.41 18.07 -10.67
C VAL A 105 -0.98 18.49 -11.05
N GLU A 106 -0.77 19.74 -11.45
CA GLU A 106 0.53 20.28 -11.84
C GLU A 106 1.52 20.29 -10.67
N GLU A 107 1.08 20.75 -9.50
CA GLU A 107 1.90 20.77 -8.27
C GLU A 107 2.24 19.33 -7.84
N THR A 108 1.25 18.43 -7.81
CA THR A 108 1.44 17.02 -7.48
C THR A 108 2.43 16.37 -8.44
N THR A 109 2.32 16.65 -9.74
CA THR A 109 3.24 16.13 -10.76
C THR A 109 4.68 16.53 -10.46
N LYS A 110 4.92 17.83 -10.24
CA LYS A 110 6.25 18.32 -9.97
C LYS A 110 6.84 17.72 -8.70
N VAL A 111 6.08 17.72 -7.61
CA VAL A 111 6.52 17.21 -6.31
C VAL A 111 6.91 15.73 -6.39
N HIS A 112 6.09 14.89 -7.03
CA HIS A 112 6.39 13.45 -7.12
C HIS A 112 7.55 13.14 -8.07
N GLN A 113 7.74 13.94 -9.13
CA GLN A 113 8.93 13.83 -9.98
C GLN A 113 10.21 14.23 -9.22
N ASP A 114 10.18 15.34 -8.48
CA ASP A 114 11.32 15.78 -7.66
C ASP A 114 11.67 14.72 -6.60
N ILE A 115 10.67 14.18 -5.86
CA ILE A 115 10.88 13.14 -4.87
C ILE A 115 11.47 11.88 -5.49
N ALA A 116 10.92 11.41 -6.61
CA ALA A 116 11.42 10.19 -7.27
C ALA A 116 12.89 10.35 -7.68
N ALA A 117 13.25 11.49 -8.26
CA ALA A 117 14.62 11.79 -8.67
C ALA A 117 15.59 11.85 -7.47
N HIS A 118 15.21 12.56 -6.40
CA HIS A 118 16.04 12.70 -5.20
C HIS A 118 16.20 11.37 -4.45
N VAL A 119 15.11 10.59 -4.29
CA VAL A 119 15.17 9.27 -3.64
C VAL A 119 16.07 8.33 -4.44
N ALA A 120 15.89 8.24 -5.76
CA ALA A 120 16.72 7.37 -6.61
C ALA A 120 18.18 7.75 -6.54
N LYS A 121 18.50 9.04 -6.61
CA LYS A 121 19.87 9.55 -6.53
C LYS A 121 20.52 9.23 -5.19
N VAL A 122 19.88 9.60 -4.09
CA VAL A 122 20.43 9.42 -2.74
C VAL A 122 20.59 7.94 -2.39
N ALA A 123 19.58 7.11 -2.70
CA ALA A 123 19.67 5.67 -2.48
C ALA A 123 20.82 5.04 -3.29
N GLY A 124 21.01 5.47 -4.56
CA GLY A 124 22.11 5.03 -5.40
C GLY A 124 23.48 5.43 -4.85
N GLU A 125 23.64 6.66 -4.35
CA GLU A 125 24.88 7.14 -3.73
C GLU A 125 25.24 6.38 -2.43
N LEU A 126 24.23 6.01 -1.63
CA LEU A 126 24.39 5.28 -0.38
C LEU A 126 24.47 3.74 -0.60
N GLY A 127 24.15 3.26 -1.82
CA GLY A 127 24.04 1.83 -2.10
C GLY A 127 22.95 1.14 -1.30
N GLN A 128 21.87 1.85 -0.98
CA GLN A 128 20.81 1.37 -0.10
C GLN A 128 19.53 1.00 -0.88
N ASP A 129 19.06 -0.21 -0.63
CA ASP A 129 17.78 -0.67 -1.15
C ASP A 129 16.60 -0.03 -0.39
N PHE A 130 15.50 0.21 -1.09
CA PHE A 130 14.30 0.80 -0.50
C PHE A 130 13.00 0.28 -1.14
N MET A 131 11.89 0.58 -0.49
CA MET A 131 10.54 0.43 -1.02
C MET A 131 9.80 1.75 -0.81
N ILE A 132 9.13 2.26 -1.85
CA ILE A 132 8.24 3.43 -1.72
C ILE A 132 6.84 2.99 -1.32
N ILE A 133 6.26 3.69 -0.37
CA ILE A 133 4.88 3.55 0.07
C ILE A 133 4.19 4.91 -0.11
N SER A 134 3.29 5.03 -1.09
CA SER A 134 2.36 6.15 -1.19
C SER A 134 1.24 5.92 -0.17
N ARG A 135 1.39 6.50 1.01
CA ARG A 135 0.38 6.45 2.05
C ARG A 135 -0.68 7.52 1.76
N GLY A 136 -1.85 7.09 1.40
CA GLY A 136 -2.95 7.96 1.05
C GLY A 136 -4.19 7.77 1.91
N ASP A 137 -5.27 8.41 1.48
CA ASP A 137 -6.56 8.34 2.16
C ASP A 137 -7.13 6.92 2.16
N SER A 138 -7.48 6.44 3.34
CA SER A 138 -8.13 5.13 3.51
C SER A 138 -9.55 5.05 2.91
N THR A 139 -10.10 6.17 2.43
CA THR A 139 -11.36 6.25 1.70
C THR A 139 -11.16 6.50 0.21
N LEU A 140 -9.97 6.14 -0.33
CA LEU A 140 -9.58 6.10 -1.75
C LEU A 140 -9.47 7.47 -2.44
N ARG A 141 -9.54 8.60 -1.71
CA ARG A 141 -9.30 9.93 -2.28
C ARG A 141 -7.82 10.21 -2.45
N GLY A 142 -7.47 11.14 -3.32
CA GLY A 142 -6.10 11.55 -3.64
C GLY A 142 -5.81 11.44 -5.14
N HIS A 143 -4.62 11.83 -5.54
CA HIS A 143 -4.19 11.84 -6.94
C HIS A 143 -3.78 10.45 -7.47
N TYR A 144 -4.56 9.42 -7.14
CA TYR A 144 -4.36 8.09 -7.74
C TYR A 144 -4.95 8.05 -9.17
N PRO A 145 -4.27 7.48 -10.18
CA PRO A 145 -2.96 6.79 -10.12
C PRO A 145 -1.75 7.70 -10.37
N LEU A 146 -1.93 9.01 -10.53
CA LEU A 146 -0.89 9.96 -10.93
C LEU A 146 0.36 9.85 -10.03
N GLU A 147 0.18 9.90 -8.71
CA GLU A 147 1.28 9.87 -7.74
C GLU A 147 2.16 8.62 -7.92
N THR A 148 1.54 7.45 -7.96
CA THR A 148 2.27 6.17 -8.06
C THR A 148 2.89 5.96 -9.44
N GLN A 149 2.26 6.46 -10.52
CA GLN A 149 2.84 6.41 -11.86
C GLN A 149 4.10 7.26 -11.97
N LEU A 150 4.06 8.51 -11.49
CA LEU A 150 5.21 9.41 -11.52
C LEU A 150 6.38 8.88 -10.70
N LEU A 151 6.10 8.31 -9.54
CA LEU A 151 7.13 7.67 -8.71
C LEU A 151 7.76 6.48 -9.44
N ALA A 152 6.97 5.59 -10.04
CA ALA A 152 7.48 4.44 -10.77
C ALA A 152 8.31 4.83 -12.00
N GLU A 153 7.86 5.83 -12.77
CA GLU A 153 8.57 6.37 -13.93
C GLU A 153 9.92 6.99 -13.51
N GLY A 154 9.92 7.87 -12.52
CA GLY A 154 11.13 8.53 -12.04
C GLY A 154 12.16 7.56 -11.43
N LEU A 155 11.71 6.47 -10.78
CA LEU A 155 12.61 5.44 -10.28
C LEU A 155 13.23 4.61 -11.42
N ALA A 156 12.50 4.36 -12.51
CA ALA A 156 13.04 3.67 -13.67
C ALA A 156 14.11 4.52 -14.40
N ASP A 157 13.89 5.82 -14.53
CA ASP A 157 14.80 6.76 -15.18
C ASP A 157 16.07 7.01 -14.34
N GLY A 158 15.94 7.14 -13.02
CA GLY A 158 17.06 7.39 -12.10
C GLY A 158 18.12 6.28 -12.12
N ASN A 159 17.75 5.07 -12.50
CA ASN A 159 18.70 3.95 -12.62
C ASN A 159 19.59 4.02 -13.86
N THR A 160 19.31 4.90 -14.83
CA THR A 160 20.14 5.11 -16.03
C THR A 160 21.30 6.08 -15.79
N ALA A 161 21.32 6.81 -14.67
CA ALA A 161 22.31 7.85 -14.36
C ALA A 161 23.47 7.41 -13.47
N GLY A 162 23.54 6.13 -13.05
CA GLY A 162 24.68 5.59 -12.28
C GLY A 162 25.90 5.32 -13.18
N PRO A 163 27.15 5.39 -12.64
CA PRO A 163 28.35 5.08 -13.41
C PRO A 163 28.25 3.66 -13.97
N GLU A 164 28.56 3.50 -15.28
CA GLU A 164 28.67 2.20 -15.95
C GLU A 164 29.41 1.20 -15.06
N LYS A 165 28.68 0.29 -14.40
CA LYS A 165 29.34 -0.85 -13.74
C LYS A 165 29.90 -1.74 -14.82
N THR A 166 31.21 -1.70 -14.99
CA THR A 166 31.95 -2.58 -15.90
C THR A 166 31.62 -4.04 -15.57
N ALA A 167 31.39 -4.82 -16.62
CA ALA A 167 30.95 -6.24 -16.64
C ALA A 167 32.00 -7.21 -16.04
N ALA A 168 32.59 -6.94 -14.89
CA ALA A 168 33.65 -7.74 -14.27
C ALA A 168 33.35 -8.23 -12.85
N ASP A 169 32.11 -8.11 -12.36
CA ASP A 169 31.80 -8.63 -11.02
C ASP A 169 30.56 -9.54 -11.08
N ASN A 170 30.86 -10.83 -11.03
CA ASN A 170 30.02 -11.99 -10.71
C ASN A 170 28.48 -11.86 -10.86
N GLY A 171 27.97 -11.80 -12.09
CA GLY A 171 26.67 -12.41 -12.41
C GLY A 171 25.40 -11.85 -11.78
N VAL A 172 25.47 -10.77 -11.00
CA VAL A 172 24.30 -10.03 -10.55
C VAL A 172 24.13 -8.82 -11.46
N SER A 173 23.27 -8.96 -12.46
CA SER A 173 22.77 -7.84 -13.24
C SER A 173 22.31 -6.76 -12.24
N ALA A 174 22.83 -5.53 -12.37
CA ALA A 174 22.23 -4.38 -11.74
C ALA A 174 20.80 -4.30 -12.28
N GLY A 175 19.85 -4.88 -11.50
CA GLY A 175 18.47 -5.07 -11.93
C GLY A 175 17.82 -3.72 -12.18
N SER A 176 17.08 -3.67 -13.27
CA SER A 176 16.11 -2.60 -13.51
C SER A 176 15.33 -2.32 -12.25
N THR A 177 15.29 -1.07 -11.79
CA THR A 177 14.41 -0.63 -10.67
C THR A 177 12.96 -0.46 -11.13
N ALA A 178 12.61 -1.01 -12.28
CA ALA A 178 11.23 -1.05 -12.74
C ALA A 178 10.36 -1.74 -11.72
N VAL A 179 9.26 -1.10 -11.33
CA VAL A 179 8.30 -1.62 -10.36
C VAL A 179 7.53 -2.78 -10.99
N ASP A 180 7.65 -3.98 -10.43
CA ASP A 180 6.92 -5.17 -10.87
C ASP A 180 5.43 -5.08 -10.56
N GLY A 181 5.09 -4.60 -9.34
CA GLY A 181 3.71 -4.52 -8.89
C GLY A 181 3.43 -3.36 -7.95
N GLU A 182 2.20 -2.86 -8.02
CA GLU A 182 1.64 -1.87 -7.12
C GLU A 182 0.61 -2.52 -6.20
N ILE A 183 0.89 -2.49 -4.90
CA ILE A 183 0.03 -3.03 -3.86
C ILE A 183 -1.04 -1.99 -3.51
N ILE A 184 -2.31 -2.37 -3.55
CA ILE A 184 -3.44 -1.54 -3.16
C ILE A 184 -4.07 -2.15 -1.91
N CYS A 185 -3.81 -1.52 -0.76
CA CYS A 185 -4.24 -2.00 0.55
C CYS A 185 -4.75 -0.84 1.43
N PRO A 186 -5.98 -0.37 1.24
CA PRO A 186 -6.54 0.74 2.00
C PRO A 186 -7.06 0.34 3.39
N PHE A 187 -6.61 -0.81 3.92
CA PHE A 187 -7.00 -1.31 5.24
C PHE A 187 -6.55 -0.38 6.36
N PHE A 188 -7.48 -0.03 7.23
CA PHE A 188 -7.26 0.83 8.40
C PHE A 188 -8.34 0.59 9.45
N PRO A 189 -8.19 -0.39 10.35
CA PRO A 189 -9.25 -0.80 11.28
C PRO A 189 -9.56 0.26 12.33
N GLU A 190 -8.59 1.06 12.78
CA GLU A 190 -8.80 2.18 13.70
C GLU A 190 -9.74 3.24 13.10
N GLY A 191 -9.69 3.42 11.79
CA GLY A 191 -10.62 4.27 11.05
C GLY A 191 -11.87 3.55 10.58
N GLY A 192 -12.00 2.23 10.79
CA GLY A 192 -13.13 1.44 10.33
C GLY A 192 -13.11 1.13 8.83
N ARG A 193 -11.93 0.87 8.23
CA ARG A 193 -11.77 0.54 6.80
C ARG A 193 -11.32 -0.89 6.62
N TYR A 194 -12.09 -1.66 5.85
CA TYR A 194 -11.91 -3.09 5.64
C TYR A 194 -12.09 -3.44 4.17
N THR A 195 -11.39 -4.46 3.70
CA THR A 195 -11.55 -4.97 2.32
C THR A 195 -11.86 -6.45 2.36
N MET A 196 -13.00 -6.85 1.80
CA MET A 196 -13.46 -8.23 1.71
C MET A 196 -13.99 -8.50 0.31
N ASP A 197 -13.60 -9.61 -0.28
CA ASP A 197 -14.02 -10.04 -1.61
C ASP A 197 -13.81 -8.91 -2.66
N ASN A 198 -12.69 -8.20 -2.52
CA ASN A 198 -12.22 -7.01 -3.24
C ASN A 198 -13.06 -5.73 -2.99
N ILE A 199 -14.16 -5.81 -2.26
CA ILE A 199 -14.98 -4.64 -1.94
C ILE A 199 -14.40 -3.94 -0.72
N HIS A 200 -14.12 -2.66 -0.89
CA HIS A 200 -13.69 -1.79 0.19
C HIS A 200 -14.86 -1.19 0.93
N TYR A 201 -14.85 -1.30 2.25
CA TYR A 201 -15.92 -0.88 3.14
C TYR A 201 -15.48 0.19 4.11
N VAL A 202 -16.41 1.07 4.45
CA VAL A 202 -16.32 2.06 5.53
C VAL A 202 -17.32 1.67 6.61
N LYS A 203 -16.85 1.56 7.85
CA LYS A 203 -17.72 1.34 9.00
C LYS A 203 -18.50 2.60 9.32
N GLU A 204 -19.81 2.49 9.29
CA GLU A 204 -20.75 3.51 9.74
C GLU A 204 -21.66 2.88 10.81
N GLN A 205 -21.47 3.28 12.06
CA GLN A 205 -22.14 2.68 13.22
C GLN A 205 -21.94 1.14 13.27
N ASP A 206 -23.01 0.36 13.16
CA ASP A 206 -22.99 -1.10 13.21
C ASP A 206 -22.98 -1.76 11.81
N ASN A 207 -22.74 -0.97 10.78
CA ASN A 207 -22.74 -1.42 9.40
C ASN A 207 -21.40 -1.15 8.71
N LEU A 208 -21.15 -1.95 7.67
CA LEU A 208 -20.12 -1.73 6.67
C LEU A 208 -20.79 -1.24 5.39
N VAL A 209 -20.50 -0.01 5.02
CA VAL A 209 -21.01 0.63 3.81
C VAL A 209 -19.95 0.54 2.73
N PRO A 210 -20.26 0.00 1.53
CA PRO A 210 -19.31 0.01 0.43
C PRO A 210 -18.82 1.41 0.12
N ALA A 211 -17.51 1.59 -0.07
CA ALA A 211 -16.87 2.89 -0.17
C ALA A 211 -17.48 3.79 -1.25
N GLY A 212 -17.86 3.25 -2.40
CA GLY A 212 -18.53 3.96 -3.49
C GLY A 212 -19.95 4.48 -3.16
N MET A 213 -20.54 4.00 -2.07
CA MET A 213 -21.85 4.47 -1.60
C MET A 213 -21.75 5.61 -0.58
N THR A 214 -20.54 5.88 -0.05
CA THR A 214 -20.29 6.87 0.98
C THR A 214 -20.19 8.29 0.42
N GLU A 215 -20.15 9.28 1.33
CA GLU A 215 -19.90 10.67 0.94
C GLU A 215 -18.49 10.87 0.35
N PHE A 216 -17.51 10.05 0.74
CA PHE A 216 -16.14 10.14 0.25
C PHE A 216 -16.04 9.90 -1.27
N ALA A 217 -16.84 8.98 -1.80
CA ALA A 217 -16.90 8.71 -3.23
C ALA A 217 -17.48 9.88 -4.05
N ARG A 218 -18.21 10.79 -3.39
CA ARG A 218 -18.81 11.97 -4.01
C ARG A 218 -17.92 13.20 -3.94
N ASP A 219 -16.66 13.03 -3.55
CA ASP A 219 -15.67 14.12 -3.55
C ASP A 219 -15.61 14.76 -4.95
N LYS A 220 -15.56 16.09 -5.00
CA LYS A 220 -15.59 16.82 -6.28
C LYS A 220 -14.31 16.66 -7.10
N THR A 221 -13.18 16.44 -6.43
CA THR A 221 -11.85 16.34 -7.07
C THR A 221 -11.45 14.88 -7.26
N PHE A 222 -11.66 14.05 -6.24
CA PHE A 222 -11.15 12.68 -6.15
C PHE A 222 -12.24 11.62 -6.20
N GLY A 223 -13.45 11.99 -6.58
CA GLY A 223 -14.59 11.09 -6.62
C GLY A 223 -14.34 9.82 -7.44
N TYR A 224 -15.10 8.78 -7.09
CA TYR A 224 -15.08 7.47 -7.73
C TYR A 224 -16.47 6.81 -7.58
N LYS A 225 -16.68 5.70 -8.28
CA LYS A 225 -17.98 5.02 -8.29
C LYS A 225 -17.91 3.62 -7.69
N SER A 226 -16.84 2.87 -8.02
CA SER A 226 -16.75 1.48 -7.63
C SER A 226 -16.20 1.31 -6.22
N SER A 227 -16.80 0.38 -5.48
CA SER A 227 -16.29 -0.11 -4.20
C SER A 227 -15.43 -1.36 -4.35
N ASP A 228 -15.56 -2.08 -5.46
CA ASP A 228 -14.65 -3.15 -5.84
C ASP A 228 -13.31 -2.52 -6.28
N LEU A 229 -12.22 -2.88 -5.60
CA LEU A 229 -10.91 -2.27 -5.84
C LEU A 229 -10.34 -2.62 -7.21
N THR A 230 -10.74 -3.73 -7.82
CA THR A 230 -10.33 -4.07 -9.20
C THR A 230 -11.01 -3.14 -10.20
N GLU A 231 -12.30 -2.90 -10.02
CA GLU A 231 -13.07 -1.94 -10.84
C GLU A 231 -12.65 -0.49 -10.55
N TYR A 232 -12.32 -0.16 -9.30
CA TYR A 232 -11.76 1.15 -8.93
C TYR A 232 -10.44 1.41 -9.67
N VAL A 233 -9.57 0.42 -9.77
CA VAL A 233 -8.33 0.51 -10.54
C VAL A 233 -8.64 0.80 -12.01
N GLU A 234 -9.50 0.02 -12.63
CA GLU A 234 -9.87 0.23 -14.03
C GLU A 234 -10.50 1.61 -14.26
N GLU A 235 -11.42 2.04 -13.38
CA GLU A 235 -12.03 3.37 -13.41
C GLU A 235 -10.97 4.48 -13.32
N LYS A 236 -10.09 4.42 -12.33
CA LYS A 236 -9.12 5.50 -12.06
C LYS A 236 -7.96 5.53 -13.04
N THR A 237 -7.66 4.40 -13.68
CA THR A 237 -6.63 4.31 -14.73
C THR A 237 -7.20 4.44 -16.13
N GLU A 238 -8.48 4.82 -16.27
CA GLU A 238 -9.18 5.00 -17.55
C GLU A 238 -9.06 3.76 -18.47
N GLY A 239 -9.09 2.57 -17.87
CA GLY A 239 -8.95 1.30 -18.57
C GLY A 239 -7.53 0.91 -18.96
N LYS A 240 -6.50 1.62 -18.50
CA LYS A 240 -5.10 1.21 -18.72
C LYS A 240 -4.77 -0.14 -18.05
N TYR A 241 -5.39 -0.42 -16.91
CA TYR A 241 -5.34 -1.69 -16.20
C TYR A 241 -6.77 -2.22 -16.07
N HIS A 242 -7.04 -3.37 -16.68
CA HIS A 242 -8.36 -3.98 -16.61
C HIS A 242 -8.54 -4.73 -15.29
N LYS A 243 -9.78 -4.79 -14.81
CA LYS A 243 -10.09 -5.45 -13.55
C LYS A 243 -9.74 -6.94 -13.54
N GLU A 244 -9.84 -7.60 -14.68
CA GLU A 244 -9.51 -9.01 -14.87
C GLU A 244 -8.00 -9.28 -14.76
N ASP A 245 -7.15 -8.28 -15.00
CA ASP A 245 -5.70 -8.37 -14.93
C ASP A 245 -5.15 -8.09 -13.52
N CYS A 246 -6.02 -7.67 -12.59
CA CYS A 246 -5.61 -7.43 -11.21
C CYS A 246 -5.30 -8.74 -10.50
N ILE A 247 -4.16 -8.80 -9.83
CA ILE A 247 -3.81 -9.89 -8.91
C ILE A 247 -4.56 -9.65 -7.60
N THR A 248 -5.37 -10.62 -7.16
CA THR A 248 -6.12 -10.48 -5.91
C THR A 248 -5.61 -11.46 -4.86
N ILE A 249 -5.43 -10.96 -3.63
CA ILE A 249 -5.08 -11.74 -2.46
C ILE A 249 -6.33 -11.84 -1.60
N SER A 250 -6.91 -13.03 -1.52
CA SER A 250 -8.18 -13.28 -0.84
C SER A 250 -8.03 -13.48 0.66
N LEU A 251 -9.12 -13.27 1.42
CA LEU A 251 -9.15 -13.61 2.84
C LEU A 251 -8.96 -15.12 3.09
N ASP A 252 -9.40 -15.96 2.16
CA ASP A 252 -9.25 -17.42 2.32
C ASP A 252 -7.78 -17.84 2.27
N GLU A 253 -6.97 -17.26 1.39
CA GLU A 253 -5.52 -17.49 1.36
C GLU A 253 -4.84 -17.00 2.63
N LEU A 254 -5.23 -15.82 3.12
CA LEU A 254 -4.69 -15.23 4.34
C LEU A 254 -5.08 -16.05 5.58
N ASN A 255 -6.34 -16.46 5.69
CA ASN A 255 -6.84 -17.32 6.76
C ASN A 255 -6.17 -18.72 6.74
N ALA A 256 -5.82 -19.21 5.57
CA ALA A 256 -5.08 -20.47 5.41
C ALA A 256 -3.57 -20.32 5.72
N LEU A 257 -3.08 -19.09 5.97
CA LEU A 257 -1.65 -18.77 6.14
C LEU A 257 -0.81 -19.20 4.92
N ASP A 258 -1.38 -19.12 3.72
CA ASP A 258 -0.75 -19.57 2.47
C ASP A 258 0.30 -18.58 1.95
N VAL A 259 1.34 -18.36 2.75
CA VAL A 259 2.44 -17.45 2.40
C VAL A 259 3.11 -17.84 1.09
N GLN A 260 3.22 -19.14 0.79
CA GLN A 260 3.88 -19.60 -0.42
C GLN A 260 3.03 -19.34 -1.67
N GLY A 261 1.74 -19.67 -1.66
CA GLY A 261 0.84 -19.38 -2.78
C GLY A 261 0.70 -17.89 -3.05
N ILE A 262 0.61 -17.06 -1.98
CA ILE A 262 0.61 -15.61 -2.12
C ILE A 262 1.93 -15.12 -2.73
N LYS A 263 3.08 -15.63 -2.27
CA LYS A 263 4.38 -15.29 -2.85
C LYS A 263 4.43 -15.63 -4.34
N GLU A 264 3.95 -16.80 -4.77
CA GLU A 264 3.91 -17.21 -6.18
C GLU A 264 3.07 -16.24 -7.03
N LYS A 265 1.91 -15.80 -6.53
CA LYS A 265 1.13 -14.73 -7.17
C LYS A 265 1.92 -13.43 -7.29
N LEU A 266 2.60 -13.02 -6.23
CA LEU A 266 3.45 -11.82 -6.24
C LEU A 266 4.58 -11.96 -7.26
N MET A 267 5.27 -13.11 -7.32
CA MET A 267 6.33 -13.37 -8.29
C MET A 267 5.86 -13.29 -9.74
N SER A 268 4.58 -13.50 -10.02
CA SER A 268 4.02 -13.35 -11.37
C SER A 268 3.82 -11.89 -11.80
N ALA A 269 3.83 -10.95 -10.86
CA ALA A 269 3.63 -9.53 -11.15
C ALA A 269 4.72 -8.98 -12.06
N GLN A 270 4.32 -8.16 -13.05
CA GLN A 270 5.20 -7.47 -13.99
C GLN A 270 4.55 -6.15 -14.42
N ASN A 271 5.36 -5.16 -14.81
CA ASN A 271 4.89 -3.91 -15.42
C ASN A 271 3.89 -3.14 -14.57
N MET A 272 4.17 -2.98 -13.27
CA MET A 272 3.25 -2.34 -12.32
C MET A 272 1.88 -3.03 -12.22
N ALA A 273 1.84 -4.37 -12.31
CA ALA A 273 0.63 -5.14 -12.10
C ALA A 273 -0.08 -4.70 -10.80
N LYS A 274 -1.39 -4.55 -10.85
CA LYS A 274 -2.18 -4.08 -9.69
C LYS A 274 -2.51 -5.25 -8.79
N ILE A 275 -2.14 -5.13 -7.51
CA ILE A 275 -2.27 -6.19 -6.50
C ILE A 275 -3.23 -5.72 -5.44
N ILE A 276 -4.43 -6.29 -5.44
CA ILE A 276 -5.49 -5.96 -4.47
C ILE A 276 -5.37 -6.85 -3.26
N VAL A 277 -5.25 -6.26 -2.08
CA VAL A 277 -5.11 -6.99 -0.82
C VAL A 277 -6.38 -6.87 0.00
N ASN A 278 -7.06 -7.99 0.20
CA ASN A 278 -8.14 -8.08 1.16
C ASN A 278 -7.56 -8.15 2.58
N ALA A 279 -8.15 -7.42 3.53
CA ALA A 279 -7.75 -7.48 4.93
C ALA A 279 -8.90 -7.02 5.84
N VAL A 280 -9.11 -7.76 6.92
CA VAL A 280 -10.06 -7.45 7.99
C VAL A 280 -9.39 -7.43 9.36
N SER A 281 -8.14 -7.86 9.43
CA SER A 281 -7.34 -7.87 10.66
C SER A 281 -5.86 -7.58 10.38
N TYR A 282 -5.13 -7.20 11.41
CA TYR A 282 -3.68 -7.08 11.35
C TYR A 282 -2.99 -8.43 11.09
N ALA A 283 -3.61 -9.54 11.49
CA ALA A 283 -3.09 -10.88 11.23
C ALA A 283 -3.08 -11.18 9.72
N ASP A 284 -4.15 -10.81 9.00
CA ASP A 284 -4.21 -10.95 7.54
C ASP A 284 -3.07 -10.18 6.88
N LEU A 285 -2.88 -8.94 7.31
CA LEU A 285 -1.85 -8.07 6.76
C LEU A 285 -0.44 -8.60 7.05
N LYS A 286 -0.22 -9.23 8.22
CA LYS A 286 1.06 -9.87 8.55
C LYS A 286 1.37 -11.06 7.63
N VAL A 287 0.39 -11.89 7.31
CA VAL A 287 0.56 -13.00 6.35
C VAL A 287 0.92 -12.47 4.97
N PHE A 288 0.19 -11.45 4.49
CA PHE A 288 0.50 -10.79 3.22
C PHE A 288 1.91 -10.21 3.21
N CYS A 289 2.29 -9.43 4.23
CA CYS A 289 3.61 -8.81 4.32
C CYS A 289 4.73 -9.86 4.40
N ALA A 290 4.51 -11.02 5.04
CA ALA A 290 5.47 -12.12 5.03
C ALA A 290 5.74 -12.62 3.60
N ALA A 291 4.69 -12.85 2.81
CA ALA A 291 4.81 -13.27 1.41
C ALA A 291 5.49 -12.19 0.55
N LEU A 292 5.14 -10.92 0.76
CA LEU A 292 5.71 -9.77 0.06
C LEU A 292 7.22 -9.65 0.31
N VAL A 293 7.65 -9.76 1.57
CA VAL A 293 9.06 -9.71 1.93
C VAL A 293 9.84 -10.85 1.28
N LEU A 294 9.28 -12.06 1.25
CA LEU A 294 9.92 -13.19 0.56
C LEU A 294 10.05 -12.97 -0.94
N ALA A 295 9.02 -12.42 -1.60
CA ALA A 295 9.08 -12.07 -3.01
C ALA A 295 10.13 -10.98 -3.30
N MET A 296 10.23 -9.96 -2.42
CA MET A 296 11.27 -8.92 -2.54
C MET A 296 12.69 -9.48 -2.34
N LYS A 297 12.88 -10.46 -1.46
CA LYS A 297 14.16 -11.14 -1.28
C LYS A 297 14.57 -11.97 -2.51
N GLU A 298 13.61 -12.41 -3.31
CA GLU A 298 13.83 -13.09 -4.58
C GLU A 298 13.99 -12.12 -5.77
N GLY A 299 14.16 -10.82 -5.50
CA GLY A 299 14.52 -9.81 -6.50
C GLY A 299 13.35 -9.05 -7.12
N LYS A 300 12.12 -9.23 -6.63
CA LYS A 300 10.98 -8.42 -7.07
C LYS A 300 10.96 -7.03 -6.45
N HIS A 301 10.45 -6.06 -7.19
CA HIS A 301 10.31 -4.67 -6.77
C HIS A 301 8.85 -4.26 -6.73
N TYR A 302 8.40 -3.83 -5.57
CA TYR A 302 7.02 -3.37 -5.38
C TYR A 302 7.00 -1.96 -4.82
N MET A 303 5.95 -1.24 -5.17
CA MET A 303 5.51 -0.06 -4.44
C MET A 303 4.12 -0.31 -3.87
N ALA A 304 3.67 0.58 -2.99
CA ALA A 304 2.37 0.39 -2.37
C ALA A 304 1.57 1.71 -2.34
N ARG A 305 0.28 1.62 -2.66
CA ARG A 305 -0.75 2.63 -2.37
C ARG A 305 -1.59 2.10 -1.22
N THR A 306 -1.45 2.68 -0.04
CA THR A 306 -1.99 2.08 1.19
C THR A 306 -2.58 3.12 2.13
N ALA A 307 -3.27 2.62 3.16
CA ALA A 307 -3.59 3.38 4.36
C ALA A 307 -2.58 3.08 5.49
N ALA A 308 -2.85 3.57 6.68
CA ALA A 308 -1.91 3.59 7.80
C ALA A 308 -1.50 2.20 8.34
N ALA A 309 -2.38 1.18 8.28
CA ALA A 309 -2.07 -0.14 8.85
C ALA A 309 -0.91 -0.85 8.16
N PHE A 310 -0.76 -0.65 6.83
CA PHE A 310 0.32 -1.29 6.07
C PHE A 310 1.70 -0.81 6.52
N THR A 311 1.88 0.50 6.71
CA THR A 311 3.16 1.08 7.18
C THR A 311 3.56 0.54 8.54
N LYS A 312 2.58 0.40 9.47
CA LYS A 312 2.81 -0.18 10.79
C LYS A 312 3.34 -1.60 10.72
N VAL A 313 2.71 -2.46 9.91
CA VAL A 313 3.09 -3.88 9.80
C VAL A 313 4.44 -4.03 9.08
N MET A 314 4.65 -3.35 7.96
CA MET A 314 5.91 -3.40 7.21
C MET A 314 7.07 -2.81 8.01
N GLY A 315 6.84 -1.74 8.79
CA GLY A 315 7.84 -1.13 9.65
C GLY A 315 8.10 -1.89 10.95
N ARG A 316 7.31 -2.93 11.25
CA ARG A 316 7.40 -3.67 12.53
C ARG A 316 7.16 -2.78 13.75
N ILE A 317 6.30 -1.76 13.60
CA ILE A 317 5.99 -0.84 14.69
C ILE A 317 5.06 -1.54 15.69
N SER A 318 5.49 -1.59 16.94
CA SER A 318 4.71 -2.18 18.04
C SER A 318 3.50 -1.31 18.42
N ASP A 319 2.57 -1.88 19.18
CA ASP A 319 1.52 -1.08 19.78
C ASP A 319 2.08 -0.25 20.95
N GLN A 320 1.66 1.00 21.01
CA GLN A 320 1.91 1.85 22.16
C GLN A 320 0.58 2.40 22.72
N PRO A 321 0.48 2.60 24.05
CA PRO A 321 -0.64 3.34 24.63
C PRO A 321 -0.72 4.75 24.02
N LEU A 322 -1.91 5.29 23.92
CA LEU A 322 -2.08 6.69 23.54
C LEU A 322 -1.32 7.60 24.51
N LEU A 323 -0.66 8.63 23.96
CA LEU A 323 0.09 9.61 24.75
C LEU A 323 -0.83 10.23 25.82
N GLY A 324 -0.49 9.99 27.08
CA GLY A 324 -1.16 10.61 28.21
C GLY A 324 -0.56 11.98 28.55
N ARG A 325 -1.29 12.75 29.35
CA ARG A 325 -0.86 14.10 29.78
C ARG A 325 0.51 14.08 30.48
N GLU A 326 0.78 13.07 31.28
CA GLU A 326 2.05 12.93 32.02
C GLU A 326 3.25 12.74 31.09
N GLN A 327 3.07 12.07 29.97
CA GLN A 327 4.12 11.87 28.96
C GLN A 327 4.40 13.17 28.19
N LEU A 328 3.37 13.94 27.86
CA LEU A 328 3.50 15.24 27.21
C LEU A 328 4.15 16.29 28.13
N GLU A 329 3.86 16.25 29.45
CA GLU A 329 4.46 17.16 30.44
C GLU A 329 5.87 16.72 30.86
N GLY A 330 6.23 15.43 30.74
CA GLY A 330 7.54 14.87 31.09
C GLY A 330 8.64 15.32 30.14
N ASP A 331 8.36 15.36 28.85
CA ASP A 331 9.32 15.76 27.82
C ASP A 331 9.70 17.26 27.88
N THR A 332 8.80 18.10 28.41
CA THR A 332 9.09 19.53 28.62
C THR A 332 10.12 19.80 29.72
N LYS A 333 10.41 18.80 30.60
CA LYS A 333 11.40 18.96 31.67
C LYS A 333 12.83 18.53 31.29
N ASN A 334 12.99 17.76 30.21
CA ASN A 334 14.29 17.20 29.82
C ASN A 334 14.85 17.70 28.48
N GLY A 335 14.11 18.47 27.70
CA GLY A 335 14.57 19.03 26.44
C GLY A 335 14.03 20.44 26.29
N GLY A 336 14.91 21.44 26.45
CA GLY A 336 14.50 22.83 26.17
C GLY A 336 14.01 22.95 24.74
N MET A 337 12.70 23.10 24.56
CA MET A 337 12.15 23.68 23.35
C MET A 337 12.72 25.09 23.23
N GLN A 338 13.66 25.31 22.32
CA GLN A 338 13.90 26.65 21.83
C GLN A 338 12.62 27.10 21.09
N GLU A 339 11.86 27.96 21.73
CA GLU A 339 10.82 28.74 21.06
C GLU A 339 11.47 29.48 19.90
N VAL A 340 11.23 29.03 18.68
CA VAL A 340 11.46 29.86 17.49
C VAL A 340 10.27 30.81 17.41
N MET A 341 10.40 31.98 18.03
CA MET A 341 9.49 33.07 17.81
C MET A 341 9.57 33.52 16.35
N PRO A 342 8.46 33.72 15.63
CA PRO A 342 8.50 34.34 14.32
C PRO A 342 8.95 35.78 14.50
N THR A 343 10.06 36.13 13.89
CA THR A 343 10.45 37.52 13.72
C THR A 343 9.48 38.19 12.73
N THR A 344 8.84 39.25 13.20
CA THR A 344 7.95 40.16 12.49
C THR A 344 8.52 40.69 11.19
#